data_e04226fa8ac1e2add5b98963a025f3c8
#
_entry.id   e04226fa8ac1e2add5b98963a025f3c8
#
_cell.length_a   1.000
_cell.length_b   1.000
_cell.length_c   1.000
_cell.angle_alpha   90.00
_cell.angle_beta   90.00
_cell.angle_gamma   90.00
#
_symmetry.space_group_name_H-M   'P 1'
#
loop_
_entity.id
_entity.type
_entity.pdbx_description
1 polymer ?
#
loop_
_entity_poly.entity_id
_entity_poly.type
_entity_poly.pdbx_seq_one_letter_code
_entity_poly.pdbx_strand_id
1 'polypeptide(L)'
;MYKIMKKLVKIVCCNIIYRVKYIGIEKIDNNKKYVICPNHSNILDPTFIFPIVDNLSIMAKSEIFKNKLVAKILKRYRVFPVNRKERDVKSTLHAIECLNLENNSKLLIFPEGGIIKDSKEIRKKVKNGAVYISAESGVEILPIFITRRPHIFQKVYVIIGNSINIPKEIKQDKEKIKEYSTKMINNIYDLEKIK
;
A
#
# COMPACT_ATOMS: atom_id res chain seq x y z
N MET A 1 -4.14 -21.37 7.22
CA MET A 1 -3.47 -20.44 8.15
C MET A 1 -3.56 -18.96 7.72
N TYR A 2 -3.28 -18.60 6.46
CA TYR A 2 -3.42 -17.22 5.93
C TYR A 2 -4.85 -16.68 6.10
N LYS A 3 -5.89 -17.44 5.72
CA LYS A 3 -7.32 -17.06 5.89
C LYS A 3 -7.70 -16.84 7.36
N ILE A 4 -7.17 -17.65 8.28
CA ILE A 4 -7.42 -17.53 9.72
C ILE A 4 -6.83 -16.22 10.24
N MET A 5 -5.60 -15.87 9.83
CA MET A 5 -4.96 -14.61 10.21
C MET A 5 -5.73 -13.40 9.67
N LYS A 6 -6.19 -13.43 8.42
CA LYS A 6 -7.04 -12.36 7.88
C LYS A 6 -8.29 -12.16 8.72
N LYS A 7 -8.97 -13.25 9.10
CA LYS A 7 -10.16 -13.21 9.96
C LYS A 7 -9.83 -12.63 11.34
N LEU A 8 -8.71 -13.06 11.94
CA LEU A 8 -8.25 -12.56 13.25
C LEU A 8 -7.94 -11.06 13.19
N VAL A 9 -7.17 -10.61 12.19
CA VAL A 9 -6.85 -9.19 12.00
C VAL A 9 -8.11 -8.37 11.77
N LYS A 10 -9.06 -8.88 10.97
CA LYS A 10 -10.35 -8.22 10.75
C LYS A 10 -11.13 -8.03 12.05
N ILE A 11 -11.22 -9.08 12.86
CA ILE A 11 -11.97 -9.02 14.13
C ILE A 11 -11.25 -8.10 15.12
N VAL A 12 -9.97 -8.34 15.37
CA VAL A 12 -9.22 -7.61 16.42
C VAL A 12 -8.94 -6.17 15.99
N CYS A 13 -8.25 -5.97 14.87
CA CYS A 13 -7.82 -4.62 14.49
C CYS A 13 -8.95 -3.79 13.91
N CYS A 14 -9.80 -4.37 13.03
CA CYS A 14 -10.79 -3.59 12.30
C CYS A 14 -12.13 -3.43 13.04
N ASN A 15 -12.52 -4.39 13.88
CA ASN A 15 -13.83 -4.34 14.55
C ASN A 15 -13.73 -3.98 16.04
N ILE A 16 -12.71 -4.51 16.77
CA ILE A 16 -12.58 -4.29 18.23
C ILE A 16 -11.76 -3.03 18.52
N ILE A 17 -10.50 -2.95 17.98
CA ILE A 17 -9.61 -1.81 18.27
C ILE A 17 -10.07 -0.56 17.52
N TYR A 18 -10.51 -0.71 16.27
CA TYR A 18 -11.02 0.36 15.43
C TYR A 18 -12.38 -0.02 14.87
N ARG A 19 -13.20 0.98 14.53
CA ARG A 19 -14.48 0.78 13.84
C ARG A 19 -14.27 1.06 12.36
N VAL A 20 -13.66 0.09 11.64
CA VAL A 20 -13.30 0.30 10.22
C VAL A 20 -14.54 0.25 9.34
N LYS A 21 -14.72 1.29 8.53
CA LYS A 21 -15.70 1.34 7.44
C LYS A 21 -14.99 1.39 6.09
N TYR A 22 -15.36 0.47 5.22
CA TYR A 22 -14.86 0.41 3.83
C TYR A 22 -15.85 1.11 2.90
N ILE A 23 -15.33 2.00 2.04
CA ILE A 23 -16.10 2.69 0.98
C ILE A 23 -15.43 2.34 -0.34
N GLY A 24 -16.21 1.90 -1.34
CA GLY A 24 -15.69 1.51 -2.64
C GLY A 24 -14.97 0.16 -2.65
N ILE A 25 -15.28 -0.75 -1.71
CA ILE A 25 -14.65 -2.09 -1.63
C ILE A 25 -14.88 -2.93 -2.88
N GLU A 26 -15.99 -2.69 -3.56
CA GLU A 26 -16.37 -3.33 -4.83
C GLU A 26 -15.41 -3.01 -5.98
N LYS A 27 -14.58 -1.95 -5.84
CA LYS A 27 -13.55 -1.58 -6.82
C LYS A 27 -12.31 -2.49 -6.75
N ILE A 28 -12.20 -3.31 -5.69
CA ILE A 28 -11.13 -4.32 -5.58
C ILE A 28 -11.58 -5.57 -6.35
N ASP A 29 -11.16 -5.68 -7.60
CA ASP A 29 -11.30 -6.94 -8.34
C ASP A 29 -10.24 -7.94 -7.86
N ASN A 30 -10.68 -8.98 -7.15
CA ASN A 30 -9.76 -9.98 -6.63
C ASN A 30 -9.11 -10.86 -7.71
N ASN A 31 -9.58 -10.81 -8.95
CA ASN A 31 -9.00 -11.52 -10.10
C ASN A 31 -7.93 -10.72 -10.84
N LYS A 32 -7.77 -9.43 -10.51
CA LYS A 32 -6.79 -8.54 -11.13
C LYS A 32 -5.56 -8.32 -10.25
N LYS A 33 -4.46 -7.95 -10.91
CA LYS A 33 -3.25 -7.44 -10.25
C LYS A 33 -3.40 -5.95 -9.93
N TYR A 34 -2.85 -5.53 -8.77
CA TYR A 34 -2.80 -4.10 -8.41
C TYR A 34 -1.50 -3.77 -7.66
N VAL A 35 -0.99 -2.56 -7.90
CA VAL A 35 -0.10 -1.86 -6.98
C VAL A 35 -0.99 -1.01 -6.07
N ILE A 36 -1.23 -1.46 -4.85
CA ILE A 36 -2.10 -0.78 -3.88
C ILE A 36 -1.31 0.32 -3.18
N CYS A 37 -1.77 1.55 -3.30
CA CYS A 37 -1.09 2.74 -2.80
C CYS A 37 -1.97 3.50 -1.80
N PRO A 38 -1.85 3.24 -0.49
CA PRO A 38 -2.52 4.05 0.54
C PRO A 38 -1.62 5.20 1.02
N ASN A 39 -2.24 6.23 1.65
CA ASN A 39 -1.52 7.14 2.52
C ASN A 39 -1.01 6.42 3.78
N HIS A 40 0.01 6.98 4.46
CA HIS A 40 0.62 6.35 5.63
C HIS A 40 0.75 7.30 6.82
N SER A 41 -0.06 7.06 7.84
CA SER A 41 -0.10 7.89 9.05
C SER A 41 0.02 7.12 10.36
N ASN A 42 -0.12 5.78 10.31
CA ASN A 42 -0.08 4.90 11.48
C ASN A 42 0.61 3.57 11.12
N ILE A 43 1.33 2.98 12.07
CA ILE A 43 1.99 1.68 11.89
C ILE A 43 1.00 0.54 11.59
N LEU A 44 -0.26 0.69 12.01
CA LEU A 44 -1.32 -0.28 11.81
C LEU A 44 -2.07 -0.12 10.46
N ASP A 45 -1.74 0.89 9.64
CA ASP A 45 -2.41 1.09 8.35
C ASP A 45 -2.45 -0.18 7.47
N PRO A 46 -1.38 -1.02 7.39
CA PRO A 46 -1.45 -2.26 6.62
C PRO A 46 -2.51 -3.24 7.10
N THR A 47 -2.84 -3.22 8.41
CA THR A 47 -3.83 -4.14 9.00
C THR A 47 -5.27 -3.82 8.57
N PHE A 48 -5.52 -2.60 8.08
CA PHE A 48 -6.82 -2.21 7.53
C PHE A 48 -7.03 -2.68 6.09
N ILE A 49 -5.94 -2.94 5.36
CA ILE A 49 -5.99 -3.41 3.95
C ILE A 49 -5.86 -4.94 3.87
N PHE A 50 -4.98 -5.53 4.68
CA PHE A 50 -4.69 -6.96 4.65
C PHE A 50 -5.93 -7.87 4.69
N PRO A 51 -7.00 -7.60 5.48
CA PRO A 51 -8.16 -8.47 5.55
C PRO A 51 -9.03 -8.49 4.28
N ILE A 52 -9.01 -7.44 3.48
CA ILE A 52 -9.90 -7.24 2.32
C ILE A 52 -9.23 -7.55 0.97
N VAL A 53 -7.92 -7.81 0.96
CA VAL A 53 -7.15 -8.05 -0.27
C VAL A 53 -6.52 -9.43 -0.25
N ASP A 54 -6.76 -10.22 -1.29
CA ASP A 54 -6.12 -11.54 -1.45
C ASP A 54 -4.77 -11.42 -2.17
N ASN A 55 -3.88 -12.41 -1.95
CA ASN A 55 -2.56 -12.52 -2.58
C ASN A 55 -1.71 -11.24 -2.46
N LEU A 56 -1.76 -10.62 -1.27
CA LEU A 56 -1.09 -9.37 -0.97
C LEU A 56 0.35 -9.58 -0.52
N SER A 57 1.30 -9.02 -1.25
CA SER A 57 2.68 -8.80 -0.82
C SER A 57 2.82 -7.37 -0.26
N ILE A 58 3.60 -7.18 0.81
CA ILE A 58 3.72 -5.90 1.49
C ILE A 58 5.18 -5.49 1.57
N MET A 59 5.49 -4.29 1.08
CA MET A 59 6.81 -3.70 1.19
C MET A 59 6.93 -2.93 2.51
N ALA A 60 7.84 -3.36 3.40
CA ALA A 60 8.02 -2.78 4.72
C ALA A 60 9.47 -2.37 4.98
N LYS A 61 9.67 -1.41 5.89
CA LYS A 61 10.99 -0.88 6.25
C LYS A 61 11.92 -1.99 6.77
N SER A 62 13.15 -2.06 6.26
CA SER A 62 14.13 -3.11 6.58
C SER A 62 14.43 -3.23 8.08
N GLU A 63 14.37 -2.13 8.83
CA GLU A 63 14.63 -2.11 10.27
C GLU A 63 13.65 -2.96 11.09
N ILE A 64 12.42 -3.19 10.58
CA ILE A 64 11.43 -4.06 11.24
C ILE A 64 11.88 -5.52 11.26
N PHE A 65 12.74 -5.91 10.30
CA PHE A 65 13.26 -7.28 10.16
C PHE A 65 14.48 -7.59 11.03
N LYS A 66 14.99 -6.63 11.80
CA LYS A 66 16.12 -6.85 12.73
C LYS A 66 15.80 -7.90 13.80
N ASN A 67 14.56 -7.94 14.28
CA ASN A 67 14.11 -9.00 15.17
C ASN A 67 13.79 -10.27 14.35
N LYS A 68 14.53 -11.37 14.59
CA LYS A 68 14.41 -12.63 13.84
C LYS A 68 13.01 -13.25 13.93
N LEU A 69 12.35 -13.18 15.09
CA LEU A 69 11.01 -13.72 15.29
C LEU A 69 9.98 -12.93 14.48
N VAL A 70 10.04 -11.60 14.57
CA VAL A 70 9.19 -10.70 13.77
C VAL A 70 9.42 -10.93 12.28
N ALA A 71 10.69 -11.02 11.84
CA ALA A 71 11.04 -11.28 10.46
C ALA A 71 10.45 -12.60 9.94
N LYS A 72 10.49 -13.68 10.76
CA LYS A 72 9.91 -14.98 10.40
C LYS A 72 8.39 -14.88 10.21
N ILE A 73 7.70 -14.16 11.11
CA ILE A 73 6.24 -13.92 11.01
C ILE A 73 5.92 -13.11 9.76
N LEU A 74 6.59 -11.97 9.56
CA LEU A 74 6.33 -11.07 8.44
C LEU A 74 6.53 -11.78 7.08
N LYS A 75 7.64 -12.51 6.92
CA LYS A 75 7.93 -13.27 5.69
C LYS A 75 6.84 -14.30 5.37
N ARG A 76 6.24 -14.96 6.40
CA ARG A 76 5.14 -15.89 6.22
C ARG A 76 3.89 -15.24 5.60
N TYR A 77 3.71 -13.93 5.79
CA TYR A 77 2.60 -13.14 5.24
C TYR A 77 3.02 -12.31 4.03
N ARG A 78 4.08 -12.72 3.32
CA ARG A 78 4.60 -12.05 2.11
C ARG A 78 5.01 -10.60 2.37
N VAL A 79 5.43 -10.27 3.61
CA VAL A 79 6.03 -8.96 3.90
C VAL A 79 7.53 -9.05 3.67
N PHE A 80 8.08 -8.15 2.86
CA PHE A 80 9.50 -8.13 2.53
C PHE A 80 10.16 -6.76 2.81
N PRO A 81 11.47 -6.73 3.10
CA PRO A 81 12.16 -5.52 3.48
C PRO A 81 12.47 -4.61 2.29
N VAL A 82 12.46 -3.29 2.53
CA VAL A 82 13.00 -2.27 1.62
C VAL A 82 13.92 -1.32 2.38
N ASN A 83 15.08 -1.01 1.78
CA ASN A 83 15.94 0.06 2.27
C ASN A 83 15.45 1.40 1.71
N ARG A 84 14.87 2.23 2.58
CA ARG A 84 14.29 3.52 2.17
C ARG A 84 15.31 4.66 2.09
N LYS A 85 16.54 4.43 2.56
CA LYS A 85 17.61 5.43 2.58
C LYS A 85 18.34 5.56 1.25
N GLU A 86 18.33 4.49 0.45
CA GLU A 86 19.05 4.39 -0.82
C GLU A 86 18.09 3.95 -1.94
N ARG A 87 18.57 4.05 -3.19
CA ARG A 87 17.85 3.47 -4.34
C ARG A 87 17.97 1.94 -4.26
N ASP A 88 16.97 1.31 -3.69
CA ASP A 88 16.94 -0.14 -3.48
C ASP A 88 16.40 -0.87 -4.73
N VAL A 89 17.31 -1.10 -5.69
CA VAL A 89 17.00 -1.82 -6.93
C VAL A 89 16.55 -3.26 -6.63
N LYS A 90 17.17 -3.92 -5.64
CA LYS A 90 16.84 -5.30 -5.27
C LYS A 90 15.39 -5.41 -4.79
N SER A 91 14.96 -4.51 -3.90
CA SER A 91 13.57 -4.49 -3.43
C SER A 91 12.59 -4.13 -4.55
N THR A 92 12.99 -3.31 -5.51
CA THR A 92 12.16 -2.98 -6.67
C THR A 92 11.96 -4.20 -7.57
N LEU A 93 13.03 -4.93 -7.90
CA LEU A 93 12.96 -6.17 -8.67
C LEU A 93 12.11 -7.22 -7.95
N HIS A 94 12.33 -7.41 -6.64
CA HIS A 94 11.54 -8.34 -5.85
C HIS A 94 10.04 -7.95 -5.81
N ALA A 95 9.72 -6.66 -5.78
CA ALA A 95 8.34 -6.19 -5.86
C ALA A 95 7.67 -6.58 -7.20
N ILE A 96 8.40 -6.47 -8.32
CA ILE A 96 7.93 -6.88 -9.64
C ILE A 96 7.76 -8.41 -9.69
N GLU A 97 8.70 -9.16 -9.15
CA GLU A 97 8.59 -10.63 -9.01
C GLU A 97 7.34 -11.02 -8.22
N CYS A 98 7.06 -10.34 -7.08
CA CYS A 98 5.85 -10.57 -6.30
C CYS A 98 4.56 -10.37 -7.09
N LEU A 99 4.51 -9.37 -7.99
CA LEU A 99 3.36 -9.16 -8.88
C LEU A 99 3.22 -10.25 -9.94
N ASN A 100 4.29 -11.00 -10.23
CA ASN A 100 4.29 -12.06 -11.24
C ASN A 100 4.08 -13.46 -10.67
N LEU A 101 3.96 -13.61 -9.35
CA LEU A 101 3.75 -14.92 -8.70
C LEU A 101 2.42 -15.58 -9.10
N GLU A 102 1.36 -14.80 -9.22
CA GLU A 102 0.01 -15.26 -9.54
C GLU A 102 -0.69 -14.24 -10.45
N ASN A 103 -1.71 -14.67 -11.19
CA ASN A 103 -2.48 -13.79 -12.07
C ASN A 103 -3.28 -12.70 -11.35
N ASN A 104 -3.44 -12.83 -10.05
CA ASN A 104 -4.15 -11.89 -9.19
C ASN A 104 -3.30 -11.40 -8.01
N SER A 105 -1.96 -11.40 -8.14
CA SER A 105 -1.05 -10.87 -7.13
C SER A 105 -1.24 -9.39 -6.93
N LYS A 106 -1.14 -8.93 -5.70
CA LYS A 106 -1.22 -7.52 -5.33
C LYS A 106 -0.03 -7.10 -4.48
N LEU A 107 0.40 -5.87 -4.63
CA LEU A 107 1.54 -5.30 -3.93
C LEU A 107 1.13 -4.05 -3.18
N LEU A 108 1.33 -4.02 -1.87
CA LEU A 108 1.09 -2.85 -1.03
C LEU A 108 2.37 -2.03 -0.90
N ILE A 109 2.31 -0.77 -1.33
CA ILE A 109 3.38 0.21 -1.22
C ILE A 109 2.82 1.51 -0.66
N PHE A 110 3.44 2.05 0.39
CA PHE A 110 3.14 3.38 0.89
C PHE A 110 3.98 4.41 0.12
N PRO A 111 3.37 5.20 -0.79
CA PRO A 111 4.12 6.07 -1.71
C PRO A 111 4.82 7.23 -1.00
N GLU A 112 4.43 7.57 0.21
CA GLU A 112 5.08 8.58 1.03
C GLU A 112 6.46 8.14 1.54
N GLY A 113 6.77 6.85 1.46
CA GLY A 113 8.05 6.29 1.91
C GLY A 113 8.21 6.26 3.44
N GLY A 114 7.20 6.60 4.21
CA GLY A 114 7.20 6.59 5.67
C GLY A 114 5.92 7.20 6.26
N ILE A 115 5.80 7.11 7.58
CA ILE A 115 4.65 7.68 8.30
C ILE A 115 4.73 9.21 8.27
N ILE A 116 3.71 9.86 7.72
CA ILE A 116 3.58 11.33 7.71
C ILE A 116 2.87 11.78 8.98
N LYS A 117 3.64 12.39 9.88
CA LYS A 117 3.11 12.92 11.16
C LYS A 117 2.61 14.35 11.01
N ASP A 118 3.35 15.20 10.31
CA ASP A 118 3.00 16.60 10.12
C ASP A 118 1.99 16.78 8.97
N SER A 119 0.91 17.50 9.23
CA SER A 119 -0.11 17.81 8.22
C SER A 119 0.44 18.67 7.08
N LYS A 120 1.45 19.51 7.35
CA LYS A 120 2.12 20.35 6.36
C LYS A 120 2.93 19.55 5.32
N GLU A 121 3.27 18.31 5.64
CA GLU A 121 4.03 17.40 4.78
C GLU A 121 3.12 16.55 3.86
N ILE A 122 1.80 16.60 4.08
CA ILE A 122 0.82 15.91 3.24
C ILE A 122 0.98 16.36 1.79
N ARG A 123 0.95 15.38 0.86
CA ARG A 123 1.11 15.58 -0.60
C ARG A 123 2.51 16.08 -1.02
N LYS A 124 3.38 16.52 -0.09
CA LYS A 124 4.73 17.01 -0.41
C LYS A 124 5.75 15.87 -0.53
N LYS A 125 5.58 14.82 0.29
CA LYS A 125 6.48 13.66 0.28
C LYS A 125 5.87 12.55 -0.56
N VAL A 126 6.42 12.33 -1.74
CA VAL A 126 6.06 11.20 -2.60
C VAL A 126 7.33 10.55 -3.16
N LYS A 127 7.36 9.23 -3.14
CA LYS A 127 8.41 8.41 -3.74
C LYS A 127 7.91 7.85 -5.07
N ASN A 128 8.79 7.82 -6.04
CA ASN A 128 8.47 7.40 -7.42
C ASN A 128 8.38 5.88 -7.61
N GLY A 129 8.75 5.08 -6.59
CA GLY A 129 8.85 3.63 -6.70
C GLY A 129 7.56 2.93 -7.09
N ALA A 130 6.40 3.36 -6.57
CA ALA A 130 5.11 2.76 -6.89
C ALA A 130 4.75 2.95 -8.37
N VAL A 131 4.93 4.16 -8.90
CA VAL A 131 4.68 4.49 -10.31
C VAL A 131 5.66 3.76 -11.22
N TYR A 132 6.95 3.71 -10.85
CA TYR A 132 7.95 2.96 -11.61
C TYR A 132 7.61 1.46 -11.68
N ILE A 133 7.26 0.83 -10.56
CA ILE A 133 6.87 -0.59 -10.52
C ILE A 133 5.62 -0.84 -11.35
N SER A 134 4.64 0.06 -11.27
CA SER A 134 3.42 -0.01 -12.09
C SER A 134 3.74 0.08 -13.58
N ALA A 135 4.52 1.06 -14.02
CA ALA A 135 4.95 1.21 -15.42
C ALA A 135 5.74 0.00 -15.92
N GLU A 136 6.69 -0.51 -15.12
CA GLU A 136 7.53 -1.64 -15.50
C GLU A 136 6.73 -2.95 -15.60
N SER A 137 5.82 -3.20 -14.65
CA SER A 137 5.01 -4.44 -14.61
C SER A 137 3.75 -4.36 -15.49
N GLY A 138 3.32 -3.17 -15.91
CA GLY A 138 2.04 -2.95 -16.60
C GLY A 138 0.83 -3.19 -15.72
N VAL A 139 0.98 -3.04 -14.40
CA VAL A 139 -0.07 -3.26 -13.40
C VAL A 139 -0.61 -1.92 -12.92
N GLU A 140 -1.94 -1.76 -12.90
CA GLU A 140 -2.60 -0.52 -12.46
C GLU A 140 -2.34 -0.21 -10.98
N ILE A 141 -2.29 1.08 -10.65
CA ILE A 141 -2.26 1.55 -9.26
C ILE A 141 -3.68 1.66 -8.73
N LEU A 142 -3.94 1.07 -7.55
CA LEU A 142 -5.20 1.24 -6.81
C LEU A 142 -4.96 2.22 -5.64
N PRO A 143 -5.42 3.47 -5.73
CA PRO A 143 -5.28 4.45 -4.67
C PRO A 143 -6.27 4.16 -3.54
N ILE A 144 -5.80 4.25 -2.30
CA ILE A 144 -6.63 4.07 -1.10
C ILE A 144 -6.35 5.22 -0.13
N PHE A 145 -7.41 5.79 0.46
CA PHE A 145 -7.28 6.70 1.58
C PHE A 145 -7.66 5.99 2.88
N ILE A 146 -6.83 6.14 3.90
CA ILE A 146 -7.08 5.67 5.27
C ILE A 146 -7.18 6.89 6.17
N THR A 147 -8.21 6.96 7.04
CA THR A 147 -8.32 8.01 8.05
C THR A 147 -6.99 8.19 8.79
N ARG A 148 -6.50 9.42 8.79
CA ARG A 148 -5.18 9.73 9.35
C ARG A 148 -5.17 9.68 10.87
N ARG A 149 -4.11 9.05 11.41
CA ARG A 149 -3.79 9.02 12.86
C ARG A 149 -5.01 8.68 13.74
N PRO A 150 -5.72 7.57 13.47
CA PRO A 150 -6.90 7.23 14.25
C PRO A 150 -6.52 6.89 15.69
N HIS A 151 -7.35 7.34 16.62
CA HIS A 151 -7.30 6.91 18.02
C HIS A 151 -7.99 5.56 18.20
N ILE A 152 -7.64 4.83 19.25
CA ILE A 152 -8.30 3.56 19.62
C ILE A 152 -9.80 3.82 19.80
N PHE A 153 -10.63 2.90 19.30
CA PHE A 153 -12.09 2.95 19.23
C PHE A 153 -12.67 4.04 18.30
N GLN A 154 -11.83 4.78 17.60
CA GLN A 154 -12.30 5.73 16.59
C GLN A 154 -12.80 5.00 15.34
N LYS A 155 -13.78 5.61 14.65
CA LYS A 155 -14.19 5.19 13.32
C LYS A 155 -13.09 5.50 12.31
N VAL A 156 -12.64 4.48 11.58
CA VAL A 156 -11.63 4.58 10.52
C VAL A 156 -12.31 4.34 9.18
N TYR A 157 -12.19 5.29 8.27
CA TYR A 157 -12.63 5.10 6.89
C TYR A 157 -11.44 4.61 6.06
N VAL A 158 -11.66 3.56 5.29
CA VAL A 158 -10.78 3.05 4.24
C VAL A 158 -11.52 3.23 2.94
N ILE A 159 -11.08 4.20 2.13
CA ILE A 159 -11.78 4.63 0.92
C ILE A 159 -10.97 4.19 -0.29
N ILE A 160 -11.54 3.34 -1.11
CA ILE A 160 -10.92 2.78 -2.32
C ILE A 160 -11.30 3.65 -3.52
N GLY A 161 -10.30 4.16 -4.22
CA GLY A 161 -10.46 4.94 -5.44
C GLY A 161 -10.59 4.08 -6.69
N ASN A 162 -10.74 4.74 -7.83
CA ASN A 162 -10.64 4.07 -9.12
C ASN A 162 -9.18 3.79 -9.45
N SER A 163 -8.91 2.67 -10.13
CA SER A 163 -7.55 2.34 -10.54
C SER A 163 -7.00 3.35 -11.55
N ILE A 164 -5.68 3.55 -11.51
CA ILE A 164 -4.95 4.48 -12.36
C ILE A 164 -4.04 3.64 -13.26
N ASN A 165 -4.25 3.75 -14.56
CA ASN A 165 -3.36 3.17 -15.54
C ASN A 165 -2.09 4.02 -15.68
N ILE A 166 -0.93 3.39 -15.60
CA ILE A 166 0.38 4.02 -15.80
C ILE A 166 0.96 3.50 -17.12
N PRO A 167 1.20 4.40 -18.09
CA PRO A 167 1.78 3.99 -19.38
C PRO A 167 3.18 3.39 -19.20
N LYS A 168 3.46 2.27 -19.88
CA LYS A 168 4.77 1.59 -19.80
C LYS A 168 5.90 2.42 -20.36
N GLU A 169 5.61 3.29 -21.29
CA GLU A 169 6.56 4.14 -22.01
C GLU A 169 7.25 5.14 -21.10
N ILE A 170 6.59 5.54 -19.99
CA ILE A 170 7.16 6.54 -19.08
C ILE A 170 8.26 6.00 -18.16
N LYS A 171 8.49 4.69 -18.12
CA LYS A 171 9.45 4.06 -17.19
C LYS A 171 10.87 4.61 -17.26
N GLN A 172 11.29 5.14 -18.41
CA GLN A 172 12.61 5.77 -18.61
C GLN A 172 12.57 7.30 -18.43
N ASP A 173 11.38 7.91 -18.36
CA ASP A 173 11.18 9.34 -18.23
C ASP A 173 10.99 9.74 -16.76
N LYS A 174 12.06 10.27 -16.15
CA LYS A 174 12.05 10.64 -14.72
C LYS A 174 11.03 11.75 -14.41
N GLU A 175 10.81 12.70 -15.32
CA GLU A 175 9.87 13.81 -15.11
C GLU A 175 8.43 13.31 -15.16
N LYS A 176 8.09 12.46 -16.13
CA LYS A 176 6.78 11.84 -16.19
C LYS A 176 6.50 10.93 -15.00
N ILE A 177 7.48 10.13 -14.58
CA ILE A 177 7.35 9.32 -13.34
C ILE A 177 7.03 10.21 -12.14
N LYS A 178 7.70 11.36 -12.00
CA LYS A 178 7.44 12.32 -10.92
C LYS A 178 6.06 12.97 -11.04
N GLU A 179 5.65 13.36 -12.25
CA GLU A 179 4.32 13.89 -12.52
C GLU A 179 3.23 12.90 -12.12
N TYR A 180 3.31 11.64 -12.59
CA TYR A 180 2.35 10.61 -12.23
C TYR A 180 2.36 10.28 -10.73
N SER A 181 3.53 10.36 -10.07
CA SER A 181 3.63 10.19 -8.61
C SER A 181 2.90 11.30 -7.85
N THR A 182 3.02 12.54 -8.32
CA THR A 182 2.29 13.69 -7.78
C THR A 182 0.78 13.55 -8.02
N LYS A 183 0.38 13.14 -9.20
CA LYS A 183 -1.03 12.88 -9.54
C LYS A 183 -1.62 11.76 -8.67
N MET A 184 -0.88 10.67 -8.47
CA MET A 184 -1.28 9.55 -7.62
C MET A 184 -1.50 10.00 -6.16
N ILE A 185 -0.54 10.75 -5.57
CA ILE A 185 -0.68 11.17 -4.17
C ILE A 185 -1.85 12.15 -3.99
N ASN A 186 -2.10 13.02 -4.95
CA ASN A 186 -3.25 13.90 -4.95
C ASN A 186 -4.56 13.10 -5.00
N ASN A 187 -4.66 12.11 -5.88
CA ASN A 187 -5.83 11.22 -5.96
C ASN A 187 -6.10 10.51 -4.64
N ILE A 188 -5.04 9.99 -3.96
CA ILE A 188 -5.18 9.35 -2.66
C ILE A 188 -5.83 10.29 -1.64
N TYR A 189 -5.34 11.52 -1.52
CA TYR A 189 -5.87 12.48 -0.55
C TYR A 189 -7.19 13.12 -0.95
N ASP A 190 -7.52 13.17 -2.25
CA ASP A 190 -8.82 13.65 -2.72
C ASP A 190 -9.97 12.69 -2.37
N LEU A 191 -9.67 11.39 -2.15
CA LEU A 191 -10.64 10.42 -1.65
C LEU A 191 -11.19 10.79 -0.27
N GLU A 192 -10.47 11.57 0.54
CA GLU A 192 -10.94 12.04 1.84
C GLU A 192 -12.26 12.80 1.76
N LYS A 193 -12.53 13.48 0.64
CA LYS A 193 -13.75 14.26 0.39
C LYS A 193 -15.01 13.39 0.23
N ILE A 194 -14.85 12.05 0.08
CA ILE A 194 -15.95 11.09 -0.13
C ILE A 194 -16.56 10.62 1.20
N LYS A 195 -16.00 11.03 2.34
CA LYS A 195 -16.50 10.67 3.68
C LYS A 195 -17.97 11.00 3.89
#